data_16ea0b1544e6afeb2ecfb6519ec38df0
#
_entry.id   16ea0b1544e6afeb2ecfb6519ec38df0
#
_cell.length_a   1.000
_cell.length_b   1.000
_cell.length_c   1.000
_cell.angle_alpha   90.00
_cell.angle_beta   90.00
_cell.angle_gamma   90.00
#
_symmetry.space_group_name_H-M   'P 1'
#
loop_
_entity.id
_entity.type
_entity.pdbx_description
1 polymer ?
#
loop_
_entity_poly.entity_id
_entity_poly.type
_entity_poly.pdbx_seq_one_letter_code
_entity_poly.pdbx_strand_id
1 'polypeptide(L)'
;VATAHMGAITIGIGALLLLLSGTAIPLIGGLSAPAALLLGFAFSFSSTVFAVKVFEEKGGMGSHYGRVAIGVLIVQDIAAVVFLAASTAKIPSPWAAAIIVLLILSKPLLVLLLKRAGHGELLILYGLVLALGGSALFELVSLKGDLGALFFGILLAQHPKAAELAKSLLSLKDLFLVGFFLSIGMAAMPSFDATLVAIVLVLLLPVKLLLFFLLFTRFNLRVRTAMFSSLSLANYSEFGLIVTAIAVSNGWLPTEWLAVIAIAVVISFIIASPLNVYNSQICKRYCHRLHKYEHRERLPGDDHIRLGKHRALVCGMGRVGAGAYDHLQTLFKGDVIGIDYDEDKIELNRSIDRKIIRGDAGNPDFWQRVDSKGHALELVML
;
A
#
# COMPACT_ATOMS: atom_id res chain seq x y z
N VAL A 1 -0.86 -12.70 -5.02
CA VAL A 1 0.28 -12.53 -4.09
C VAL A 1 -0.21 -12.20 -2.69
N ALA A 2 -0.97 -11.12 -2.48
CA ALA A 2 -1.38 -10.66 -1.16
C ALA A 2 -2.04 -11.77 -0.32
N THR A 3 -3.11 -12.38 -0.81
CA THR A 3 -3.83 -13.46 -0.12
C THR A 3 -2.97 -14.69 0.17
N ALA A 4 -2.12 -15.09 -0.79
CA ALA A 4 -1.20 -16.21 -0.59
C ALA A 4 -0.15 -15.90 0.48
N HIS A 5 0.39 -14.68 0.49
CA HIS A 5 1.33 -14.23 1.52
C HIS A 5 0.66 -14.18 2.90
N MET A 6 -0.52 -13.56 2.99
CA MET A 6 -1.27 -13.48 4.26
C MET A 6 -1.57 -14.87 4.81
N GLY A 7 -2.08 -15.78 3.97
CA GLY A 7 -2.36 -17.16 4.37
C GLY A 7 -1.11 -17.90 4.86
N ALA A 8 0.00 -17.78 4.11
CA ALA A 8 1.26 -18.44 4.48
C ALA A 8 1.84 -17.89 5.79
N ILE A 9 1.82 -16.56 6.00
CA ILE A 9 2.28 -15.95 7.27
C ILE A 9 1.34 -16.32 8.42
N THR A 10 0.03 -16.28 8.21
CA THR A 10 -0.97 -16.66 9.22
C THR A 10 -0.74 -18.09 9.70
N ILE A 11 -0.60 -19.03 8.77
CA ILE A 11 -0.35 -20.43 9.08
C ILE A 11 1.05 -20.62 9.66
N GLY A 12 2.07 -20.01 9.06
CA GLY A 12 3.47 -20.17 9.48
C GLY A 12 3.74 -19.64 10.88
N ILE A 13 3.35 -18.39 11.15
CA ILE A 13 3.50 -17.79 12.50
C ILE A 13 2.54 -18.48 13.48
N GLY A 14 1.29 -18.74 13.08
CA GLY A 14 0.33 -19.44 13.92
C GLY A 14 0.82 -20.84 14.33
N ALA A 15 1.36 -21.62 13.39
CA ALA A 15 1.94 -22.92 13.68
C ALA A 15 3.18 -22.84 14.58
N LEU A 16 4.05 -21.84 14.34
CA LEU A 16 5.21 -21.60 15.20
C LEU A 16 4.79 -21.27 16.63
N LEU A 17 3.84 -20.36 16.82
CA LEU A 17 3.32 -20.00 18.14
C LEU A 17 2.65 -21.20 18.83
N LEU A 18 1.92 -22.01 18.07
CA LEU A 18 1.28 -23.22 18.57
C LEU A 18 2.32 -24.28 19.00
N LEU A 19 3.38 -24.47 18.24
CA LEU A 19 4.49 -25.35 18.62
C LEU A 19 5.17 -24.87 19.91
N LEU A 20 5.34 -23.54 20.04
CA LEU A 20 5.94 -22.94 21.23
C LEU A 20 4.96 -22.86 22.41
N SER A 21 3.66 -23.03 22.21
CA SER A 21 2.65 -23.00 23.29
C SER A 21 2.79 -24.11 24.31
N GLY A 22 3.45 -25.21 23.94
CA GLY A 22 3.84 -26.28 24.87
C GLY A 22 5.06 -25.97 25.75
N THR A 23 5.68 -24.79 25.57
CA THR A 23 6.85 -24.37 26.34
C THR A 23 6.47 -23.44 27.48
N ALA A 24 7.37 -23.21 28.43
CA ALA A 24 7.19 -22.28 29.54
C ALA A 24 7.52 -20.80 29.13
N ILE A 25 7.52 -20.47 27.84
CA ILE A 25 7.78 -19.11 27.38
C ILE A 25 6.60 -18.23 27.80
N PRO A 26 6.87 -17.12 28.53
CA PRO A 26 5.82 -16.20 28.93
C PRO A 26 4.98 -15.70 27.74
N LEU A 27 3.69 -15.53 27.95
CA LEU A 27 2.68 -15.10 26.96
C LEU A 27 2.42 -16.09 25.82
N ILE A 28 3.35 -16.97 25.47
CA ILE A 28 3.18 -17.97 24.40
C ILE A 28 2.69 -19.30 25.01
N GLY A 29 3.14 -19.65 26.23
CA GLY A 29 2.69 -20.84 26.92
C GLY A 29 1.18 -20.89 27.11
N GLY A 30 0.55 -21.99 26.69
CA GLY A 30 -0.90 -22.18 26.80
C GLY A 30 -1.76 -21.48 25.75
N LEU A 31 -1.17 -20.88 24.71
CA LEU A 31 -1.95 -20.29 23.60
C LEU A 31 -2.82 -21.36 22.92
N SER A 32 -4.09 -21.06 22.74
CA SER A 32 -5.00 -21.89 21.95
C SER A 32 -4.71 -21.77 20.44
N ALA A 33 -5.07 -22.79 19.66
CA ALA A 33 -4.88 -22.77 18.22
C ALA A 33 -5.58 -21.57 17.51
N PRO A 34 -6.82 -21.19 17.86
CA PRO A 34 -7.45 -19.99 17.31
C PRO A 34 -6.68 -18.70 17.64
N ALA A 35 -6.18 -18.57 18.89
CA ALA A 35 -5.41 -17.40 19.32
C ALA A 35 -4.07 -17.30 18.57
N ALA A 36 -3.37 -18.42 18.40
CA ALA A 36 -2.12 -18.48 17.65
C ALA A 36 -2.32 -18.10 16.16
N LEU A 37 -3.38 -18.62 15.54
CA LEU A 37 -3.71 -18.25 14.15
C LEU A 37 -4.12 -16.79 14.03
N LEU A 38 -4.85 -16.24 14.98
CA LEU A 38 -5.24 -14.84 15.01
C LEU A 38 -4.02 -13.91 15.11
N LEU A 39 -3.04 -14.28 15.95
CA LEU A 39 -1.76 -13.58 16.03
C LEU A 39 -0.99 -13.68 14.70
N GLY A 40 -0.94 -14.86 14.08
CA GLY A 40 -0.36 -15.05 12.77
C GLY A 40 -1.02 -14.15 11.72
N PHE A 41 -2.34 -14.01 11.76
CA PHE A 41 -3.10 -13.10 10.91
C PHE A 41 -2.74 -11.63 11.21
N ALA A 42 -2.66 -11.22 12.47
CA ALA A 42 -2.26 -9.87 12.87
C ALA A 42 -0.86 -9.50 12.34
N PHE A 43 0.11 -10.42 12.37
CA PHE A 43 1.46 -10.21 11.85
C PHE A 43 1.57 -10.32 10.32
N SER A 44 0.54 -10.79 9.62
CA SER A 44 0.54 -10.88 8.15
C SER A 44 0.42 -9.53 7.47
N PHE A 45 -0.16 -8.54 8.13
CA PHE A 45 -0.34 -7.18 7.60
C PHE A 45 0.97 -6.41 7.47
N SER A 46 1.04 -5.56 6.45
CA SER A 46 2.12 -4.58 6.25
C SER A 46 1.55 -3.17 6.30
N SER A 47 2.32 -2.21 6.80
CA SER A 47 1.84 -0.85 7.00
C SER A 47 1.73 -0.08 5.69
N THR A 48 0.52 0.37 5.39
CA THR A 48 0.21 1.25 4.26
C THR A 48 0.87 2.62 4.45
N VAL A 49 0.85 3.16 5.66
CA VAL A 49 1.43 4.48 5.99
C VAL A 49 2.93 4.48 5.73
N PHE A 50 3.63 3.46 6.21
CA PHE A 50 5.07 3.33 6.01
C PHE A 50 5.43 3.22 4.52
N ALA A 51 4.77 2.34 3.79
CA ALA A 51 5.07 2.09 2.38
C ALA A 51 4.79 3.32 1.51
N VAL A 52 3.64 3.98 1.69
CA VAL A 52 3.27 5.20 0.94
C VAL A 52 4.29 6.29 1.19
N LYS A 53 4.67 6.55 2.45
CA LYS A 53 5.67 7.56 2.79
C LYS A 53 7.02 7.29 2.13
N VAL A 54 7.49 6.05 2.16
CA VAL A 54 8.73 5.64 1.46
C VAL A 54 8.64 5.88 -0.04
N PHE A 55 7.49 5.61 -0.66
CA PHE A 55 7.32 5.85 -2.10
C PHE A 55 7.22 7.33 -2.44
N GLU A 56 6.57 8.15 -1.61
CA GLU A 56 6.52 9.61 -1.78
C GLU A 56 7.92 10.23 -1.72
N GLU A 57 8.70 9.90 -0.69
CA GLU A 57 10.07 10.42 -0.50
C GLU A 57 11.03 10.04 -1.63
N LYS A 58 10.80 8.92 -2.30
CA LYS A 58 11.64 8.40 -3.39
C LYS A 58 11.10 8.62 -4.79
N GLY A 59 9.98 9.31 -4.94
CA GLY A 59 9.29 9.44 -6.22
C GLY A 59 8.83 8.09 -6.79
N GLY A 60 8.63 7.09 -5.92
CA GLY A 60 8.29 5.73 -6.32
C GLY A 60 6.80 5.44 -6.51
N MET A 61 5.91 6.39 -6.21
CA MET A 61 4.45 6.19 -6.29
C MET A 61 3.97 5.76 -7.69
N GLY A 62 4.50 6.39 -8.74
CA GLY A 62 4.20 6.05 -10.14
C GLY A 62 4.96 4.84 -10.69
N SER A 63 5.93 4.32 -9.96
CA SER A 63 6.73 3.18 -10.39
C SER A 63 5.94 1.86 -10.41
N HIS A 64 6.41 0.88 -11.17
CA HIS A 64 5.76 -0.43 -11.19
C HIS A 64 5.82 -1.11 -9.82
N TYR A 65 6.97 -1.06 -9.12
CA TYR A 65 7.10 -1.62 -7.79
C TYR A 65 6.19 -0.94 -6.75
N GLY A 66 6.00 0.39 -6.83
CA GLY A 66 5.08 1.11 -5.96
C GLY A 66 3.63 0.70 -6.17
N ARG A 67 3.17 0.63 -7.44
CA ARG A 67 1.81 0.18 -7.76
C ARG A 67 1.54 -1.26 -7.32
N VAL A 68 2.51 -2.16 -7.49
CA VAL A 68 2.40 -3.56 -7.03
C VAL A 68 2.29 -3.63 -5.52
N ALA A 69 3.14 -2.90 -4.78
CA ALA A 69 3.10 -2.87 -3.33
C ALA A 69 1.78 -2.27 -2.81
N ILE A 70 1.33 -1.15 -3.38
CA ILE A 70 0.03 -0.54 -3.02
C ILE A 70 -1.12 -1.51 -3.31
N GLY A 71 -1.10 -2.22 -4.43
CA GLY A 71 -2.12 -3.24 -4.72
C GLY A 71 -2.16 -4.37 -3.69
N VAL A 72 -1.00 -4.80 -3.17
CA VAL A 72 -0.95 -5.76 -2.06
C VAL A 72 -1.57 -5.19 -0.79
N LEU A 73 -1.22 -3.94 -0.44
CA LEU A 73 -1.74 -3.26 0.74
C LEU A 73 -3.26 -3.08 0.69
N ILE A 74 -3.81 -2.69 -0.45
CA ILE A 74 -5.28 -2.59 -0.65
C ILE A 74 -5.96 -3.93 -0.35
N VAL A 75 -5.41 -5.04 -0.82
CA VAL A 75 -5.98 -6.37 -0.55
C VAL A 75 -5.88 -6.72 0.95
N GLN A 76 -4.79 -6.33 1.61
CA GLN A 76 -4.65 -6.50 3.06
C GLN A 76 -5.66 -5.64 3.82
N ASP A 77 -5.85 -4.38 3.42
CA ASP A 77 -6.84 -3.48 4.03
C ASP A 77 -8.26 -4.03 3.89
N ILE A 78 -8.61 -4.61 2.73
CA ILE A 78 -9.89 -5.30 2.52
C ILE A 78 -10.02 -6.49 3.47
N ALA A 79 -8.97 -7.29 3.63
CA ALA A 79 -8.99 -8.43 4.55
C ALA A 79 -9.17 -7.98 6.02
N ALA A 80 -8.55 -6.86 6.41
CA ALA A 80 -8.76 -6.26 7.73
C ALA A 80 -10.21 -5.83 7.93
N VAL A 81 -10.81 -5.16 6.94
CA VAL A 81 -12.22 -4.74 6.98
C VAL A 81 -13.16 -5.94 7.08
N VAL A 82 -12.90 -7.00 6.31
CA VAL A 82 -13.69 -8.25 6.38
C VAL A 82 -13.58 -8.88 7.78
N PHE A 83 -12.37 -8.94 8.33
CA PHE A 83 -12.18 -9.43 9.71
C PHE A 83 -12.92 -8.56 10.73
N LEU A 84 -12.81 -7.24 10.62
CA LEU A 84 -13.52 -6.29 11.46
C LEU A 84 -15.04 -6.51 11.42
N ALA A 85 -15.60 -6.70 10.24
CA ALA A 85 -17.02 -6.99 10.07
C ALA A 85 -17.43 -8.33 10.69
N ALA A 86 -16.62 -9.39 10.46
CA ALA A 86 -16.90 -10.74 10.94
C ALA A 86 -16.70 -10.90 12.47
N SER A 87 -15.77 -10.13 13.06
CA SER A 87 -15.45 -10.22 14.50
C SER A 87 -16.51 -9.63 15.44
N THR A 88 -17.48 -8.91 14.91
CA THR A 88 -18.63 -8.39 15.65
C THR A 88 -19.74 -9.43 15.61
N ALA A 89 -20.04 -10.03 16.76
CA ALA A 89 -21.18 -10.93 16.92
C ALA A 89 -22.56 -10.21 16.90
N LYS A 90 -22.60 -8.93 16.53
CA LYS A 90 -23.84 -8.16 16.44
C LYS A 90 -24.57 -8.49 15.15
N ILE A 91 -25.79 -8.99 15.25
CA ILE A 91 -26.68 -9.16 14.11
C ILE A 91 -27.12 -7.74 13.67
N PRO A 92 -26.90 -7.36 12.40
CA PRO A 92 -27.37 -6.07 11.91
C PRO A 92 -28.88 -5.89 12.13
N SER A 93 -29.28 -4.70 12.57
CA SER A 93 -30.67 -4.36 12.66
C SER A 93 -31.36 -4.48 11.27
N PRO A 94 -32.63 -4.88 11.17
CA PRO A 94 -33.37 -4.84 9.91
C PRO A 94 -33.33 -3.47 9.21
N TRP A 95 -33.17 -2.40 9.98
CA TRP A 95 -33.01 -1.02 9.47
C TRP A 95 -31.67 -0.75 8.77
N ALA A 96 -30.69 -1.65 8.91
CA ALA A 96 -29.40 -1.49 8.24
C ALA A 96 -29.52 -1.41 6.72
N ALA A 97 -30.37 -2.27 6.13
CA ALA A 97 -30.63 -2.24 4.69
C ALA A 97 -31.30 -0.91 4.27
N ALA A 98 -32.25 -0.40 5.07
CA ALA A 98 -32.90 0.87 4.78
C ALA A 98 -31.93 2.06 4.83
N ILE A 99 -31.03 2.09 5.81
CA ILE A 99 -29.99 3.13 5.91
C ILE A 99 -29.03 3.05 4.71
N ILE A 100 -28.57 1.87 4.32
CA ILE A 100 -27.69 1.72 3.16
C ILE A 100 -28.36 2.24 1.88
N VAL A 101 -29.63 1.88 1.66
CA VAL A 101 -30.40 2.38 0.50
C VAL A 101 -30.54 3.90 0.58
N LEU A 102 -30.91 4.46 1.73
CA LEU A 102 -31.03 5.91 1.93
C LEU A 102 -29.72 6.64 1.62
N LEU A 103 -28.57 6.08 2.06
CA LEU A 103 -27.24 6.65 1.80
C LEU A 103 -26.90 6.60 0.31
N ILE A 104 -27.24 5.53 -0.39
CA ILE A 104 -27.03 5.45 -1.86
C ILE A 104 -27.88 6.52 -2.55
N LEU A 105 -29.13 6.68 -2.16
CA LEU A 105 -30.03 7.70 -2.71
C LEU A 105 -29.57 9.12 -2.36
N SER A 106 -28.87 9.32 -1.25
CA SER A 106 -28.31 10.62 -0.85
C SER A 106 -27.06 11.03 -1.63
N LYS A 107 -26.47 10.14 -2.45
CA LYS A 107 -25.25 10.43 -3.25
C LYS A 107 -25.28 11.78 -3.98
N PRO A 108 -26.36 12.17 -4.69
CA PRO A 108 -26.39 13.48 -5.38
C PRO A 108 -26.29 14.66 -4.39
N LEU A 109 -26.90 14.54 -3.22
CA LEU A 109 -26.80 15.57 -2.17
C LEU A 109 -25.37 15.64 -1.62
N LEU A 110 -24.75 14.50 -1.36
CA LEU A 110 -23.36 14.43 -0.89
C LEU A 110 -22.40 15.05 -1.90
N VAL A 111 -22.56 14.75 -3.19
CA VAL A 111 -21.77 15.36 -4.27
C VAL A 111 -22.00 16.86 -4.36
N LEU A 112 -23.26 17.33 -4.20
CA LEU A 112 -23.57 18.74 -4.18
C LEU A 112 -22.86 19.48 -3.03
N LEU A 113 -22.90 18.89 -1.82
CA LEU A 113 -22.21 19.43 -0.64
C LEU A 113 -20.70 19.44 -0.84
N LEU A 114 -20.12 18.37 -1.41
CA LEU A 114 -18.70 18.30 -1.74
C LEU A 114 -18.26 19.41 -2.70
N LYS A 115 -19.10 19.73 -3.69
CA LYS A 115 -18.85 20.84 -4.61
C LYS A 115 -18.90 22.19 -3.90
N ARG A 116 -19.85 22.37 -2.98
CA ARG A 116 -20.03 23.62 -2.20
C ARG A 116 -18.97 23.81 -1.11
N ALA A 117 -18.42 22.74 -0.56
CA ALA A 117 -17.34 22.79 0.41
C ALA A 117 -16.07 23.47 -0.13
N GLY A 118 -15.95 23.60 -1.45
CA GLY A 118 -14.83 24.31 -2.06
C GLY A 118 -13.50 23.61 -1.82
N HIS A 119 -12.50 24.35 -1.31
CA HIS A 119 -11.14 23.90 -1.04
C HIS A 119 -10.75 24.26 0.41
N GLY A 120 -9.68 23.66 0.92
CA GLY A 120 -9.11 24.00 2.22
C GLY A 120 -9.92 23.46 3.41
N GLU A 121 -10.13 24.29 4.42
CA GLU A 121 -10.64 23.87 5.73
C GLU A 121 -12.07 23.29 5.69
N LEU A 122 -12.95 23.86 4.88
CA LEU A 122 -14.32 23.36 4.73
C LEU A 122 -14.36 21.99 4.08
N LEU A 123 -13.42 21.67 3.19
CA LEU A 123 -13.30 20.36 2.57
C LEU A 123 -12.88 19.32 3.61
N ILE A 124 -11.93 19.67 4.50
CA ILE A 124 -11.48 18.82 5.60
C ILE A 124 -12.64 18.56 6.57
N LEU A 125 -13.34 19.63 6.98
CA LEU A 125 -14.49 19.53 7.88
C LEU A 125 -15.59 18.65 7.28
N TYR A 126 -15.88 18.82 5.98
CA TYR A 126 -16.83 17.97 5.27
C TYR A 126 -16.41 16.49 5.35
N GLY A 127 -15.15 16.17 5.08
CA GLY A 127 -14.64 14.79 5.18
C GLY A 127 -14.76 14.21 6.59
N LEU A 128 -14.44 14.99 7.63
CA LEU A 128 -14.59 14.57 9.02
C LEU A 128 -16.06 14.32 9.37
N VAL A 129 -16.96 15.21 8.99
CA VAL A 129 -18.39 15.05 9.23
C VAL A 129 -18.92 13.77 8.56
N LEU A 130 -18.46 13.45 7.35
CA LEU A 130 -18.86 12.20 6.68
C LEU A 130 -18.25 10.97 7.36
N ALA A 131 -16.99 11.02 7.77
CA ALA A 131 -16.35 9.88 8.43
C ALA A 131 -16.98 9.60 9.79
N LEU A 132 -17.10 10.61 10.66
CA LEU A 132 -17.66 10.46 12.00
C LEU A 132 -19.18 10.26 11.97
N GLY A 133 -19.89 11.00 11.11
CA GLY A 133 -21.33 10.83 10.93
C GLY A 133 -21.69 9.48 10.34
N GLY A 134 -20.90 8.99 9.39
CA GLY A 134 -21.03 7.65 8.82
C GLY A 134 -20.81 6.56 9.87
N SER A 135 -19.79 6.73 10.71
CA SER A 135 -19.54 5.85 11.84
C SER A 135 -20.73 5.79 12.78
N ALA A 136 -21.22 6.94 13.23
CA ALA A 136 -22.36 7.03 14.13
C ALA A 136 -23.64 6.44 13.52
N LEU A 137 -23.93 6.70 12.25
CA LEU A 137 -25.10 6.14 11.55
C LEU A 137 -25.09 4.61 11.47
N PHE A 138 -23.91 4.03 11.23
CA PHE A 138 -23.78 2.57 11.16
C PHE A 138 -23.93 1.93 12.55
N GLU A 139 -23.38 2.58 13.60
CA GLU A 139 -23.53 2.11 14.98
C GLU A 139 -24.99 2.08 15.44
N LEU A 140 -25.83 3.04 15.02
CA LEU A 140 -27.25 3.08 15.31
C LEU A 140 -28.01 1.81 14.81
N VAL A 141 -27.51 1.18 13.75
CA VAL A 141 -28.10 -0.04 13.19
C VAL A 141 -27.29 -1.30 13.50
N SER A 142 -26.50 -1.24 14.55
CA SER A 142 -25.66 -2.37 15.02
C SER A 142 -24.63 -2.85 13.97
N LEU A 143 -24.24 -1.98 13.02
CA LEU A 143 -23.10 -2.17 12.15
C LEU A 143 -21.87 -1.50 12.76
N LYS A 144 -20.68 -1.92 12.35
CA LYS A 144 -19.44 -1.25 12.76
C LYS A 144 -19.33 0.15 12.15
N GLY A 145 -18.96 1.12 12.98
CA GLY A 145 -18.77 2.52 12.57
C GLY A 145 -17.74 2.67 11.44
N ASP A 146 -16.64 1.92 11.50
CA ASP A 146 -15.59 1.96 10.47
C ASP A 146 -16.12 1.67 9.06
N LEU A 147 -17.11 0.75 8.95
CA LEU A 147 -17.77 0.44 7.68
C LEU A 147 -18.59 1.64 7.16
N GLY A 148 -19.14 2.46 8.06
CA GLY A 148 -19.90 3.65 7.69
C GLY A 148 -19.00 4.71 7.03
N ALA A 149 -17.85 4.99 7.63
CA ALA A 149 -16.86 5.90 7.06
C ALA A 149 -16.35 5.40 5.70
N LEU A 150 -16.02 4.09 5.59
CA LEU A 150 -15.62 3.47 4.33
C LEU A 150 -16.69 3.59 3.25
N PHE A 151 -17.96 3.39 3.61
CA PHE A 151 -19.09 3.44 2.70
C PHE A 151 -19.24 4.85 2.06
N PHE A 152 -19.13 5.91 2.87
CA PHE A 152 -19.11 7.28 2.33
C PHE A 152 -17.91 7.52 1.42
N GLY A 153 -16.75 7.01 1.75
CA GLY A 153 -15.56 7.06 0.88
C GLY A 153 -15.83 6.43 -0.49
N ILE A 154 -16.42 5.23 -0.52
CA ILE A 154 -16.78 4.52 -1.76
C ILE A 154 -17.82 5.31 -2.58
N LEU A 155 -18.85 5.88 -1.94
CA LEU A 155 -19.87 6.67 -2.64
C LEU A 155 -19.30 7.89 -3.37
N LEU A 156 -18.26 8.50 -2.80
CA LEU A 156 -17.62 9.70 -3.36
C LEU A 156 -16.42 9.39 -4.26
N ALA A 157 -15.88 8.17 -4.25
CA ALA A 157 -14.62 7.80 -4.92
C ALA A 157 -14.57 8.16 -6.42
N GLN A 158 -15.70 8.13 -7.11
CA GLN A 158 -15.78 8.44 -8.55
C GLN A 158 -15.78 9.95 -8.87
N HIS A 159 -15.88 10.82 -7.85
CA HIS A 159 -15.93 12.27 -8.10
C HIS A 159 -14.50 12.84 -8.22
N PRO A 160 -14.20 13.74 -9.19
CA PRO A 160 -12.85 14.32 -9.36
C PRO A 160 -12.26 14.95 -8.10
N LYS A 161 -13.09 15.58 -7.25
CA LYS A 161 -12.68 16.15 -5.95
C LYS A 161 -12.38 15.12 -4.87
N ALA A 162 -12.70 13.85 -5.07
CA ALA A 162 -12.43 12.82 -4.05
C ALA A 162 -10.94 12.65 -3.78
N ALA A 163 -10.09 12.78 -4.79
CA ALA A 163 -8.64 12.75 -4.64
C ALA A 163 -8.12 13.92 -3.79
N GLU A 164 -8.66 15.12 -3.98
CA GLU A 164 -8.32 16.30 -3.17
C GLU A 164 -8.78 16.13 -1.71
N LEU A 165 -10.01 15.66 -1.50
CA LEU A 165 -10.55 15.34 -0.18
C LEU A 165 -9.68 14.30 0.54
N ALA A 166 -9.33 13.22 -0.13
CA ALA A 166 -8.46 12.17 0.42
C ALA A 166 -7.09 12.75 0.82
N LYS A 167 -6.46 13.55 -0.05
CA LYS A 167 -5.18 14.20 0.24
C LYS A 167 -5.27 15.13 1.45
N SER A 168 -6.34 15.89 1.57
CA SER A 168 -6.56 16.80 2.71
C SER A 168 -6.75 16.05 4.03
N LEU A 169 -7.39 14.88 4.00
CA LEU A 169 -7.60 14.04 5.18
C LEU A 169 -6.36 13.25 5.59
N LEU A 170 -5.40 13.02 4.68
CA LEU A 170 -4.17 12.29 5.00
C LEU A 170 -3.38 12.94 6.14
N SER A 171 -3.28 14.28 6.17
CA SER A 171 -2.59 14.99 7.26
C SER A 171 -3.24 14.79 8.63
N LEU A 172 -4.58 14.73 8.67
CA LEU A 172 -5.31 14.42 9.90
C LEU A 172 -5.15 12.94 10.30
N LYS A 173 -5.13 12.04 9.34
CA LYS A 173 -4.86 10.61 9.58
C LYS A 173 -3.56 10.43 10.34
N ASP A 174 -2.50 11.13 9.94
CA ASP A 174 -1.19 11.03 10.61
C ASP A 174 -1.25 11.51 12.05
N LEU A 175 -1.99 12.59 12.33
CA LEU A 175 -2.21 13.08 13.69
C LEU A 175 -2.97 12.04 14.55
N PHE A 176 -4.06 11.50 14.03
CA PHE A 176 -4.84 10.46 14.73
C PHE A 176 -4.04 9.18 14.94
N LEU A 177 -3.19 8.81 13.97
CA LEU A 177 -2.31 7.65 14.07
C LEU A 177 -1.30 7.82 15.22
N VAL A 178 -0.68 9.00 15.34
CA VAL A 178 0.22 9.31 16.47
C VAL A 178 -0.54 9.24 17.80
N GLY A 179 -1.73 9.83 17.88
CA GLY A 179 -2.59 9.75 19.07
C GLY A 179 -2.97 8.31 19.44
N PHE A 180 -3.28 7.49 18.45
CA PHE A 180 -3.58 6.07 18.63
C PHE A 180 -2.39 5.28 19.20
N PHE A 181 -1.20 5.42 18.60
CA PHE A 181 0.01 4.76 19.11
C PHE A 181 0.38 5.24 20.51
N LEU A 182 0.23 6.54 20.79
CA LEU A 182 0.49 7.10 22.11
C LEU A 182 -0.50 6.54 23.14
N SER A 183 -1.79 6.46 22.81
CA SER A 183 -2.82 5.86 23.66
C SER A 183 -2.52 4.41 24.02
N ILE A 184 -2.10 3.60 23.05
CA ILE A 184 -1.71 2.22 23.29
C ILE A 184 -0.44 2.15 24.15
N GLY A 185 0.57 2.97 23.84
CA GLY A 185 1.81 3.03 24.63
C GLY A 185 1.59 3.42 26.11
N MET A 186 0.60 4.26 26.37
CA MET A 186 0.22 4.65 27.75
C MET A 186 -0.64 3.59 28.45
N ALA A 187 -1.44 2.84 27.69
CA ALA A 187 -2.35 1.83 28.27
C ALA A 187 -1.64 0.55 28.70
N ALA A 188 -0.52 0.20 28.07
CA ALA A 188 0.22 -1.02 28.33
C ALA A 188 1.69 -0.70 28.61
N MET A 189 2.08 -0.74 29.89
CA MET A 189 3.52 -0.69 30.23
C MET A 189 4.22 -1.92 29.68
N PRO A 190 5.28 -1.75 28.86
CA PRO A 190 6.01 -2.87 28.29
C PRO A 190 6.69 -3.66 29.42
N SER A 191 6.27 -4.91 29.60
CA SER A 191 6.97 -5.85 30.47
C SER A 191 8.22 -6.37 29.76
N PHE A 192 9.17 -6.90 30.55
CA PHE A 192 10.35 -7.55 29.98
C PHE A 192 9.95 -8.71 29.05
N ASP A 193 8.98 -9.53 29.47
CA ASP A 193 8.48 -10.66 28.70
C ASP A 193 7.83 -10.23 27.39
N ALA A 194 6.99 -9.19 27.40
CA ALA A 194 6.39 -8.65 26.19
C ALA A 194 7.45 -8.14 25.21
N THR A 195 8.48 -7.47 25.71
CA THR A 195 9.59 -6.97 24.89
C THR A 195 10.38 -8.12 24.28
N LEU A 196 10.68 -9.15 25.04
CA LEU A 196 11.40 -10.33 24.55
C LEU A 196 10.61 -11.04 23.44
N VAL A 197 9.33 -11.30 23.65
CA VAL A 197 8.45 -11.91 22.65
C VAL A 197 8.35 -11.03 21.39
N ALA A 198 8.24 -9.72 21.54
CA ALA A 198 8.22 -8.79 20.40
C ALA A 198 9.51 -8.86 19.56
N ILE A 199 10.68 -8.91 20.22
CA ILE A 199 11.98 -9.06 19.53
C ILE A 199 12.02 -10.39 18.76
N VAL A 200 11.60 -11.51 19.37
CA VAL A 200 11.54 -12.80 18.68
C VAL A 200 10.66 -12.76 17.44
N LEU A 201 9.51 -12.11 17.53
CA LEU A 201 8.59 -11.96 16.40
C LEU A 201 9.16 -11.03 15.31
N VAL A 202 9.91 -10.01 15.69
CA VAL A 202 10.62 -9.13 14.73
C VAL A 202 11.70 -9.90 13.97
N LEU A 203 12.34 -10.88 14.57
CA LEU A 203 13.30 -11.75 13.86
C LEU A 203 12.67 -12.58 12.73
N LEU A 204 11.33 -12.63 12.64
CA LEU A 204 10.62 -13.25 11.52
C LEU A 204 10.45 -12.31 10.32
N LEU A 205 10.78 -11.01 10.42
CA LEU A 205 10.70 -10.08 9.29
C LEU A 205 11.49 -10.54 8.05
N PRO A 206 12.70 -11.10 8.15
CA PRO A 206 13.40 -11.63 6.98
C PRO A 206 12.63 -12.76 6.28
N VAL A 207 11.89 -13.58 7.02
CA VAL A 207 11.03 -14.64 6.46
C VAL A 207 9.87 -14.01 5.69
N LYS A 208 9.23 -12.98 6.27
CA LYS A 208 8.17 -12.20 5.62
C LYS A 208 8.66 -11.56 4.31
N LEU A 209 9.83 -10.91 4.35
CA LEU A 209 10.48 -10.32 3.18
C LEU A 209 10.77 -11.38 2.11
N LEU A 210 11.38 -12.49 2.49
CA LEU A 210 11.72 -13.58 1.58
C LEU A 210 10.48 -14.17 0.92
N LEU A 211 9.41 -14.35 1.68
CA LEU A 211 8.15 -14.88 1.16
C LEU A 211 7.52 -13.93 0.14
N PHE A 212 7.50 -12.61 0.40
CA PHE A 212 7.06 -11.62 -0.59
C PHE A 212 7.93 -11.71 -1.86
N PHE A 213 9.25 -11.73 -1.70
CA PHE A 213 10.17 -11.79 -2.83
C PHE A 213 9.93 -13.03 -3.69
N LEU A 214 9.80 -14.22 -3.07
CA LEU A 214 9.55 -15.47 -3.77
C LEU A 214 8.19 -15.48 -4.47
N LEU A 215 7.15 -14.95 -3.82
CA LEU A 215 5.83 -14.84 -4.44
C LEU A 215 5.86 -13.87 -5.61
N PHE A 216 6.46 -12.70 -5.48
CA PHE A 216 6.55 -11.73 -6.57
C PHE A 216 7.30 -12.29 -7.77
N THR A 217 8.44 -12.94 -7.56
CA THR A 217 9.21 -13.58 -8.65
C THR A 217 8.46 -14.75 -9.26
N ARG A 218 7.72 -15.54 -8.45
CA ARG A 218 6.86 -16.64 -8.95
C ARG A 218 5.71 -16.14 -9.81
N PHE A 219 5.22 -14.93 -9.56
CA PHE A 219 4.19 -14.26 -10.35
C PHE A 219 4.79 -13.33 -11.42
N ASN A 220 5.96 -13.69 -11.96
CA ASN A 220 6.60 -13.09 -13.13
C ASN A 220 6.99 -11.61 -12.99
N LEU A 221 7.19 -11.11 -11.76
CA LEU A 221 7.80 -9.81 -11.56
C LEU A 221 9.31 -9.89 -11.70
N ARG A 222 9.91 -8.84 -12.24
CA ARG A 222 11.36 -8.66 -12.33
C ARG A 222 11.97 -8.64 -10.92
N VAL A 223 13.16 -9.23 -10.75
CA VAL A 223 13.88 -9.30 -9.46
C VAL A 223 13.98 -7.94 -8.77
N ARG A 224 14.26 -6.88 -9.51
CA ARG A 224 14.33 -5.52 -8.94
C ARG A 224 12.98 -5.06 -8.41
N THR A 225 11.92 -5.20 -9.18
CA THR A 225 10.54 -4.86 -8.77
C THR A 225 10.14 -5.68 -7.55
N ALA A 226 10.38 -6.99 -7.57
CA ALA A 226 10.12 -7.89 -6.46
C ALA A 226 10.89 -7.47 -5.20
N MET A 227 12.19 -7.13 -5.32
CA MET A 227 13.02 -6.73 -4.19
C MET A 227 12.53 -5.41 -3.56
N PHE A 228 12.26 -4.38 -4.39
CA PHE A 228 11.81 -3.08 -3.89
C PHE A 228 10.44 -3.15 -3.25
N SER A 229 9.47 -3.86 -3.88
CA SER A 229 8.17 -4.09 -3.28
C SER A 229 8.28 -4.87 -1.98
N SER A 230 9.10 -5.93 -1.93
CA SER A 230 9.26 -6.76 -0.72
C SER A 230 9.89 -5.98 0.43
N LEU A 231 10.91 -5.14 0.17
CA LEU A 231 11.53 -4.30 1.19
C LEU A 231 10.55 -3.28 1.77
N SER A 232 9.70 -2.69 0.91
CA SER A 232 8.69 -1.73 1.36
C SER A 232 7.56 -2.36 2.17
N LEU A 233 7.28 -3.66 1.95
CA LEU A 233 6.27 -4.44 2.67
C LEU A 233 6.83 -5.22 3.88
N ALA A 234 8.16 -5.20 4.10
CA ALA A 234 8.82 -5.93 5.18
C ALA A 234 8.75 -5.15 6.51
N ASN A 235 7.54 -4.90 6.97
CA ASN A 235 7.21 -4.29 8.25
C ASN A 235 5.92 -4.90 8.79
N TYR A 236 5.59 -4.59 10.04
CA TYR A 236 4.30 -4.91 10.62
C TYR A 236 3.37 -3.68 10.54
N SER A 237 2.06 -3.89 10.70
CA SER A 237 1.05 -2.86 10.48
C SER A 237 0.28 -2.53 11.75
N GLU A 238 -0.22 -1.31 11.81
CA GLU A 238 -1.25 -0.86 12.74
C GLU A 238 -2.52 -1.73 12.70
N PHE A 239 -2.85 -2.34 11.58
CA PHE A 239 -3.97 -3.29 11.50
C PHE A 239 -3.76 -4.53 12.38
N GLY A 240 -2.52 -4.96 12.58
CA GLY A 240 -2.19 -5.98 13.56
C GLY A 240 -2.61 -5.59 14.99
N LEU A 241 -2.38 -4.32 15.37
CA LEU A 241 -2.85 -3.78 16.66
C LEU A 241 -4.37 -3.76 16.76
N ILE A 242 -5.06 -3.33 15.71
CA ILE A 242 -6.53 -3.29 15.67
C ILE A 242 -7.12 -4.70 15.82
N VAL A 243 -6.59 -5.67 15.07
CA VAL A 243 -7.01 -7.08 15.17
C VAL A 243 -6.81 -7.61 16.59
N THR A 244 -5.66 -7.30 17.21
CA THR A 244 -5.36 -7.73 18.57
C THR A 244 -6.22 -7.01 19.61
N ALA A 245 -6.49 -5.71 19.44
CA ALA A 245 -7.37 -4.96 20.34
C ALA A 245 -8.79 -5.56 20.36
N ILE A 246 -9.30 -6.00 19.22
CA ILE A 246 -10.57 -6.69 19.12
C ILE A 246 -10.51 -8.08 19.80
N ALA A 247 -9.41 -8.80 19.59
CA ALA A 247 -9.22 -10.10 20.23
C ALA A 247 -9.17 -9.99 21.77
N VAL A 248 -8.51 -8.95 22.28
CA VAL A 248 -8.47 -8.66 23.72
C VAL A 248 -9.84 -8.23 24.23
N SER A 249 -10.56 -7.35 23.53
CA SER A 249 -11.90 -6.92 23.92
C SER A 249 -12.93 -8.05 23.95
N ASN A 250 -12.73 -9.07 23.11
CA ASN A 250 -13.56 -10.28 23.08
C ASN A 250 -13.09 -11.37 24.07
N GLY A 251 -12.02 -11.12 24.81
CA GLY A 251 -11.44 -12.11 25.75
C GLY A 251 -10.70 -13.27 25.09
N TRP A 252 -10.35 -13.16 23.80
CA TRP A 252 -9.64 -14.21 23.06
C TRP A 252 -8.13 -14.18 23.29
N LEU A 253 -7.59 -13.02 23.68
CA LEU A 253 -6.17 -12.81 23.98
C LEU A 253 -5.99 -11.99 25.26
N PRO A 254 -4.93 -12.24 26.03
CA PRO A 254 -4.52 -11.37 27.12
C PRO A 254 -4.11 -9.96 26.64
N THR A 255 -4.30 -8.97 27.52
CA THR A 255 -4.04 -7.53 27.20
C THR A 255 -2.56 -7.27 26.86
N GLU A 256 -1.65 -8.05 27.40
CA GLU A 256 -0.20 -7.94 27.20
C GLU A 256 0.20 -8.09 25.72
N TRP A 257 -0.59 -8.79 24.91
CA TRP A 257 -0.35 -8.89 23.47
C TRP A 257 -0.46 -7.57 22.72
N LEU A 258 -1.21 -6.60 23.25
CA LEU A 258 -1.21 -5.24 22.69
C LEU A 258 0.19 -4.60 22.77
N ALA A 259 0.85 -4.74 23.93
CA ALA A 259 2.21 -4.24 24.10
C ALA A 259 3.19 -4.99 23.17
N VAL A 260 3.09 -6.32 23.07
CA VAL A 260 3.93 -7.13 22.18
C VAL A 260 3.85 -6.63 20.74
N ILE A 261 2.63 -6.46 20.21
CA ILE A 261 2.45 -6.04 18.82
C ILE A 261 2.87 -4.58 18.62
N ALA A 262 2.54 -3.68 19.58
CA ALA A 262 2.97 -2.28 19.50
C ALA A 262 4.50 -2.17 19.41
N ILE A 263 5.23 -2.87 20.27
CA ILE A 263 6.69 -2.89 20.26
C ILE A 263 7.21 -3.49 18.95
N ALA A 264 6.62 -4.61 18.49
CA ALA A 264 7.02 -5.26 17.25
C ALA A 264 6.83 -4.35 16.02
N VAL A 265 5.71 -3.61 15.95
CA VAL A 265 5.45 -2.62 14.89
C VAL A 265 6.51 -1.53 14.90
N VAL A 266 6.78 -0.91 16.06
CA VAL A 266 7.78 0.16 16.20
C VAL A 266 9.17 -0.33 15.77
N ILE A 267 9.62 -1.47 16.30
CA ILE A 267 10.94 -2.02 15.95
C ILE A 267 10.98 -2.36 14.46
N SER A 268 9.90 -2.88 13.89
CA SER A 268 9.82 -3.20 12.47
C SER A 268 10.00 -1.95 11.59
N PHE A 269 9.46 -0.80 11.99
CA PHE A 269 9.65 0.46 11.26
C PHE A 269 11.09 0.97 11.35
N ILE A 270 11.71 0.86 12.55
CA ILE A 270 13.11 1.23 12.75
C ILE A 270 14.03 0.39 11.85
N ILE A 271 13.74 -0.90 11.66
CA ILE A 271 14.51 -1.77 10.78
C ILE A 271 14.19 -1.53 9.30
N ALA A 272 12.92 -1.38 8.96
CA ALA A 272 12.48 -1.22 7.58
C ALA A 272 12.91 0.12 6.96
N SER A 273 13.04 1.19 7.76
CA SER A 273 13.45 2.52 7.28
C SER A 273 14.83 2.50 6.61
N PRO A 274 15.93 2.09 7.25
CA PRO A 274 17.23 2.03 6.59
C PRO A 274 17.26 1.02 5.43
N LEU A 275 16.57 -0.11 5.52
CA LEU A 275 16.49 -1.08 4.43
C LEU A 275 15.87 -0.45 3.17
N ASN A 276 14.88 0.40 3.33
CA ASN A 276 14.28 1.13 2.22
C ASN A 276 15.17 2.28 1.75
N VAL A 277 15.86 3.01 2.62
CA VAL A 277 16.83 4.04 2.22
C VAL A 277 17.92 3.44 1.32
N TYR A 278 18.46 2.30 1.70
CA TYR A 278 19.56 1.65 0.98
C TYR A 278 19.10 0.62 -0.06
N ASN A 279 17.80 0.54 -0.41
CA ASN A 279 17.27 -0.48 -1.32
C ASN A 279 17.98 -0.56 -2.68
N SER A 280 18.38 0.58 -3.25
CA SER A 280 19.14 0.63 -4.52
C SER A 280 20.53 0.02 -4.38
N GLN A 281 21.20 0.25 -3.26
CA GLN A 281 22.54 -0.32 -2.99
C GLN A 281 22.42 -1.84 -2.72
N ILE A 282 21.41 -2.25 -1.95
CA ILE A 282 21.09 -3.66 -1.71
C ILE A 282 20.84 -4.37 -3.04
N CYS A 283 20.03 -3.77 -3.91
CA CYS A 283 19.75 -4.35 -5.21
C CYS A 283 21.01 -4.43 -6.09
N LYS A 284 21.83 -3.38 -6.16
CA LYS A 284 23.11 -3.43 -6.90
C LYS A 284 23.99 -4.61 -6.47
N ARG A 285 24.00 -4.92 -5.17
CA ARG A 285 24.83 -6.00 -4.63
C ARG A 285 24.25 -7.40 -4.84
N TYR A 286 22.93 -7.55 -4.70
CA TYR A 286 22.28 -8.87 -4.63
C TYR A 286 21.40 -9.21 -5.85
N CYS A 287 20.84 -8.23 -6.56
CA CYS A 287 19.90 -8.51 -7.66
C CYS A 287 20.53 -9.36 -8.77
N HIS A 288 21.84 -9.17 -9.07
CA HIS A 288 22.52 -10.00 -10.05
C HIS A 288 22.50 -11.50 -9.69
N ARG A 289 22.72 -11.83 -8.41
CA ARG A 289 22.68 -13.23 -7.92
C ARG A 289 21.25 -13.78 -7.89
N LEU A 290 20.27 -12.91 -7.73
CA LEU A 290 18.86 -13.27 -7.60
C LEU A 290 18.16 -13.40 -8.96
N HIS A 291 18.80 -13.00 -10.07
CA HIS A 291 18.26 -13.17 -11.43
C HIS A 291 17.88 -14.61 -11.77
N LYS A 292 18.49 -15.60 -11.11
CA LYS A 292 18.14 -17.02 -11.28
C LYS A 292 16.68 -17.36 -10.90
N TYR A 293 16.04 -16.51 -10.07
CA TYR A 293 14.63 -16.65 -9.68
C TYR A 293 13.68 -15.92 -10.62
N GLU A 294 14.18 -15.19 -11.61
CA GLU A 294 13.38 -14.44 -12.56
C GLU A 294 12.87 -15.36 -13.69
N HIS A 295 11.57 -15.30 -13.95
CA HIS A 295 11.00 -16.01 -15.07
C HIS A 295 11.26 -15.29 -16.40
N ARG A 296 11.30 -16.02 -17.53
CA ARG A 296 11.52 -15.44 -18.87
C ARG A 296 10.34 -14.56 -19.29
N GLU A 297 9.12 -14.96 -18.93
CA GLU A 297 7.91 -14.17 -19.18
C GLU A 297 7.75 -13.13 -18.07
N ARG A 298 7.60 -11.86 -18.44
CA ARG A 298 7.41 -10.74 -17.50
C ARG A 298 6.00 -10.21 -17.59
N LEU A 299 5.53 -9.60 -16.52
CA LEU A 299 4.24 -8.91 -16.52
C LEU A 299 4.32 -7.61 -17.35
N PRO A 300 3.22 -7.23 -18.04
CA PRO A 300 3.12 -5.91 -18.66
C PRO A 300 3.45 -4.80 -17.66
N GLY A 301 4.37 -3.92 -18.03
CA GLY A 301 4.88 -2.87 -17.13
C GLY A 301 6.26 -3.14 -16.53
N ASP A 302 6.74 -4.39 -16.54
CA ASP A 302 8.11 -4.78 -16.18
C ASP A 302 8.97 -5.15 -17.41
N ASP A 303 8.40 -5.04 -18.61
CA ASP A 303 9.06 -5.33 -19.87
C ASP A 303 10.17 -4.33 -20.18
N HIS A 304 11.13 -4.77 -21.03
CA HIS A 304 12.11 -3.88 -21.59
C HIS A 304 11.45 -2.84 -22.50
N ILE A 305 11.81 -1.59 -22.29
CA ILE A 305 11.35 -0.47 -23.11
C ILE A 305 12.31 -0.32 -24.27
N ARG A 306 11.80 -0.56 -25.48
CA ARG A 306 12.56 -0.36 -26.71
C ARG A 306 12.31 1.02 -27.25
N LEU A 307 13.29 1.91 -27.14
CA LEU A 307 13.19 3.25 -27.72
C LEU A 307 13.24 3.26 -29.25
N GLY A 308 13.55 2.12 -29.88
CA GLY A 308 13.76 2.07 -31.32
C GLY A 308 15.06 2.78 -31.73
N LYS A 309 15.26 3.02 -33.05
CA LYS A 309 16.45 3.75 -33.57
C LYS A 309 16.14 5.25 -33.70
N HIS A 310 15.75 5.89 -32.57
CA HIS A 310 15.46 7.31 -32.57
C HIS A 310 16.67 8.12 -32.05
N ARG A 311 16.93 9.28 -32.67
CA ARG A 311 18.06 10.16 -32.34
C ARG A 311 17.68 11.20 -31.30
N ALA A 312 16.41 11.59 -31.24
CA ALA A 312 15.92 12.57 -30.27
C ALA A 312 14.78 12.01 -29.42
N LEU A 313 14.77 12.39 -28.15
CA LEU A 313 13.79 12.00 -27.15
C LEU A 313 13.19 13.25 -26.49
N VAL A 314 11.87 13.32 -26.42
CA VAL A 314 11.14 14.38 -25.74
C VAL A 314 10.41 13.81 -24.53
N CYS A 315 10.75 14.29 -23.33
CA CYS A 315 10.13 13.88 -22.08
C CYS A 315 9.04 14.88 -21.68
N GLY A 316 7.80 14.40 -21.56
CA GLY A 316 6.62 15.22 -21.30
C GLY A 316 5.98 15.75 -22.57
N MET A 317 4.93 15.09 -23.06
CA MET A 317 4.21 15.41 -24.31
C MET A 317 2.98 16.30 -24.09
N GLY A 318 3.08 17.23 -23.13
CA GLY A 318 2.13 18.31 -22.96
C GLY A 318 2.26 19.37 -24.08
N ARG A 319 1.62 20.53 -23.89
CA ARG A 319 1.61 21.60 -24.92
C ARG A 319 3.02 22.01 -25.39
N VAL A 320 3.97 22.15 -24.47
CA VAL A 320 5.35 22.56 -24.79
C VAL A 320 6.12 21.42 -25.45
N GLY A 321 6.06 20.22 -24.86
CA GLY A 321 6.78 19.05 -25.38
C GLY A 321 6.25 18.61 -26.75
N ALA A 322 4.95 18.70 -27.00
CA ALA A 322 4.37 18.42 -28.31
C ALA A 322 4.89 19.39 -29.39
N GLY A 323 4.98 20.68 -29.07
CA GLY A 323 5.58 21.67 -29.98
C GLY A 323 7.07 21.41 -30.24
N ALA A 324 7.81 21.06 -29.20
CA ALA A 324 9.22 20.65 -29.32
C ALA A 324 9.38 19.39 -30.18
N TYR A 325 8.52 18.38 -29.96
CA TYR A 325 8.50 17.16 -30.76
C TYR A 325 8.32 17.47 -32.26
N ASP A 326 7.33 18.29 -32.62
CA ASP A 326 7.05 18.63 -34.02
C ASP A 326 8.23 19.38 -34.66
N HIS A 327 8.87 20.29 -33.95
CA HIS A 327 10.07 20.96 -34.42
C HIS A 327 11.24 20.01 -34.63
N LEU A 328 11.50 19.13 -33.65
CA LEU A 328 12.56 18.13 -33.73
C LEU A 328 12.30 17.08 -34.83
N GLN A 329 11.04 16.78 -35.11
CA GLN A 329 10.64 15.84 -36.17
C GLN A 329 11.12 16.36 -37.55
N THR A 330 11.15 17.65 -37.76
CA THR A 330 11.68 18.25 -39.00
C THR A 330 13.22 18.20 -39.03
N LEU A 331 13.90 18.46 -37.90
CA LEU A 331 15.34 18.48 -37.80
C LEU A 331 15.96 17.08 -37.92
N PHE A 332 15.37 16.09 -37.27
CA PHE A 332 15.85 14.70 -37.22
C PHE A 332 15.15 13.76 -38.21
N LYS A 333 14.43 14.32 -39.21
CA LYS A 333 13.81 13.57 -40.31
C LYS A 333 12.96 12.37 -39.85
N GLY A 334 12.19 12.53 -38.80
CA GLY A 334 11.30 11.49 -38.29
C GLY A 334 11.90 10.58 -37.19
N ASP A 335 13.16 10.82 -36.78
CA ASP A 335 13.84 10.02 -35.77
C ASP A 335 13.65 10.59 -34.34
N VAL A 336 12.42 10.95 -34.00
CA VAL A 336 12.04 11.49 -32.68
C VAL A 336 11.02 10.57 -32.01
N ILE A 337 11.13 10.45 -30.70
CA ILE A 337 10.18 9.71 -29.86
C ILE A 337 9.80 10.53 -28.63
N GLY A 338 8.52 10.56 -28.28
CA GLY A 338 7.99 11.19 -27.10
C GLY A 338 7.81 10.20 -25.93
N ILE A 339 7.88 10.70 -24.72
CA ILE A 339 7.55 9.95 -23.49
C ILE A 339 6.56 10.81 -22.67
N ASP A 340 5.48 10.21 -22.22
CA ASP A 340 4.60 10.78 -21.21
C ASP A 340 4.04 9.67 -20.32
N TYR A 341 3.64 10.00 -19.09
CA TYR A 341 3.01 9.08 -18.15
C TYR A 341 1.48 9.16 -18.17
N ASP A 342 0.94 10.24 -18.69
CA ASP A 342 -0.49 10.57 -18.72
C ASP A 342 -1.15 9.88 -19.93
N GLU A 343 -2.11 8.98 -19.65
CA GLU A 343 -2.79 8.18 -20.67
C GLU A 343 -3.54 9.06 -21.69
N ASP A 344 -4.25 10.10 -21.22
CA ASP A 344 -5.04 10.99 -22.08
C ASP A 344 -4.12 11.71 -23.06
N LYS A 345 -2.93 12.15 -22.62
CA LYS A 345 -1.94 12.78 -23.49
C LYS A 345 -1.33 11.79 -24.48
N ILE A 346 -1.11 10.55 -24.03
CA ILE A 346 -0.58 9.49 -24.90
C ILE A 346 -1.58 9.19 -26.01
N GLU A 347 -2.85 9.01 -25.70
CA GLU A 347 -3.91 8.76 -26.69
C GLU A 347 -4.05 9.93 -27.65
N LEU A 348 -4.08 11.17 -27.13
CA LEU A 348 -4.14 12.38 -27.95
C LEU A 348 -2.95 12.46 -28.93
N ASN A 349 -1.73 12.23 -28.48
CA ASN A 349 -0.56 12.29 -29.35
C ASN A 349 -0.52 11.15 -30.37
N ARG A 350 -0.97 9.94 -29.99
CA ARG A 350 -1.11 8.82 -30.93
C ARG A 350 -2.16 9.06 -32.00
N SER A 351 -3.26 9.73 -31.66
CA SER A 351 -4.35 10.03 -32.61
C SER A 351 -3.91 10.95 -33.76
N ILE A 352 -2.81 11.69 -33.57
CA ILE A 352 -2.19 12.56 -34.58
C ILE A 352 -0.85 12.02 -35.08
N ASP A 353 -0.66 10.69 -35.00
CA ASP A 353 0.46 9.92 -35.54
C ASP A 353 1.83 10.28 -34.95
N ARG A 354 1.89 10.83 -33.72
CA ARG A 354 3.15 11.01 -33.00
C ARG A 354 3.62 9.72 -32.36
N LYS A 355 4.90 9.40 -32.51
CA LYS A 355 5.52 8.24 -31.85
C LYS A 355 5.73 8.55 -30.39
N ILE A 356 4.95 7.90 -29.52
CA ILE A 356 5.00 8.14 -28.08
C ILE A 356 4.99 6.82 -27.30
N ILE A 357 5.83 6.75 -26.26
CA ILE A 357 5.91 5.65 -25.32
C ILE A 357 5.35 6.10 -23.96
N ARG A 358 4.62 5.21 -23.31
CA ARG A 358 4.18 5.42 -21.94
C ARG A 358 5.35 5.21 -20.98
N GLY A 359 5.65 6.24 -20.19
CA GLY A 359 6.68 6.17 -19.15
C GLY A 359 6.83 7.47 -18.40
N ASP A 360 7.36 7.37 -17.21
CA ASP A 360 7.73 8.51 -16.39
C ASP A 360 9.24 8.73 -16.49
N ALA A 361 9.65 9.74 -17.24
CA ALA A 361 11.06 10.09 -17.43
C ALA A 361 11.75 10.58 -16.14
N GLY A 362 10.99 11.06 -15.16
CA GLY A 362 11.49 11.40 -13.83
C GLY A 362 11.79 10.17 -12.96
N ASN A 363 11.29 9.00 -13.35
CA ASN A 363 11.47 7.77 -12.57
C ASN A 363 12.74 7.01 -13.01
N PRO A 364 13.73 6.82 -12.11
CA PRO A 364 14.94 6.05 -12.41
C PRO A 364 14.69 4.61 -12.89
N ASP A 365 13.56 4.01 -12.51
CA ASP A 365 13.21 2.65 -12.93
C ASP A 365 12.85 2.59 -14.43
N PHE A 366 12.28 3.65 -14.97
CA PHE A 366 12.02 3.78 -16.41
C PHE A 366 13.31 3.63 -17.22
N TRP A 367 14.34 4.41 -16.89
CA TRP A 367 15.63 4.40 -17.60
C TRP A 367 16.37 3.08 -17.51
N GLN A 368 16.19 2.33 -16.42
CA GLN A 368 16.80 1.00 -16.28
C GLN A 368 16.11 -0.09 -17.08
N ARG A 369 14.88 0.15 -17.51
CA ARG A 369 14.15 -0.73 -18.43
C ARG A 369 14.41 -0.41 -19.88
N VAL A 370 14.92 0.79 -20.14
CA VAL A 370 15.31 1.20 -21.50
C VAL A 370 16.49 0.36 -21.96
N ASP A 371 16.30 -0.36 -23.05
CA ASP A 371 17.40 -1.10 -23.70
C ASP A 371 18.25 -0.11 -24.49
N SER A 372 19.41 0.22 -23.94
CA SER A 372 20.39 1.15 -24.53
C SER A 372 21.37 0.48 -25.50
N LYS A 373 21.22 -0.83 -25.75
CA LYS A 373 22.13 -1.55 -26.65
C LYS A 373 21.97 -1.07 -28.09
N GLY A 374 22.94 -0.32 -28.56
CA GLY A 374 23.05 0.09 -29.96
C GLY A 374 22.33 1.39 -30.35
N HIS A 375 21.93 2.22 -29.40
CA HIS A 375 21.23 3.47 -29.65
C HIS A 375 21.99 4.64 -29.04
N ALA A 376 22.48 5.55 -29.89
CA ALA A 376 23.02 6.84 -29.47
C ALA A 376 21.89 7.86 -29.56
N LEU A 377 21.34 8.30 -28.44
CA LEU A 377 20.49 9.48 -28.37
C LEU A 377 21.39 10.72 -28.49
N GLU A 378 21.15 11.54 -29.48
CA GLU A 378 21.91 12.79 -29.70
C GLU A 378 21.31 13.94 -28.89
N LEU A 379 20.00 13.88 -28.63
CA LEU A 379 19.28 14.92 -27.89
C LEU A 379 18.23 14.31 -26.95
N VAL A 380 18.24 14.74 -25.69
CA VAL A 380 17.16 14.49 -24.73
C VAL A 380 16.65 15.86 -24.27
N MET A 381 15.36 16.12 -24.51
CA MET A 381 14.67 17.32 -24.06
C MET A 381 13.74 16.95 -22.89
N LEU A 382 13.88 17.62 -21.76
CA LEU A 382 13.11 17.43 -20.53
C LEU A 382 12.06 18.52 -20.37
#